data_923466fde7ce89f77302a621b1890e7f
#
_entry.id   923466fde7ce89f77302a621b1890e7f
#
_cell.length_a   1.000
_cell.length_b   1.000
_cell.length_c   1.000
_cell.angle_alpha   90.00
_cell.angle_beta   90.00
_cell.angle_gamma   90.00
#
_symmetry.space_group_name_H-M   'P 1'
#
loop_
_entity.id
_entity.type
_entity.pdbx_description
1 polymer ?
#
loop_
_entity_poly.entity_id
_entity_poly.type
_entity_poly.pdbx_seq_one_letter_code
_entity_poly.pdbx_strand_id
1 'polypeptide(L)'
;MIELLDPLRSPDLLARIFDAYPAPTLLVDGDVRVLHANRAARDELDLGAGGELLRMRSGELLHCLNASAHPEGCGHADACRRCVLRGSVARALSSGAVRRARAFMQRSRGGRVDEVHYLVSAAPIAHEGRALAILTLEDVSEIVHLRSLLPICAGCRKIRDGDNYWRTVEEYFKQSLDIDFSHGFCEACVERLYPEVAIARGRPPGGT
;
A
#
# COMPACT_ATOMS: atom_id res chain seq x y z
N MET A 1 -6.31 47.73 22.13
CA MET A 1 -6.34 46.99 20.85
C MET A 1 -5.36 45.83 21.01
N ILE A 2 -5.85 44.64 21.33
CA ILE A 2 -5.01 43.41 21.48
C ILE A 2 -4.64 43.00 20.08
N GLU A 3 -3.40 43.24 19.68
CA GLU A 3 -2.84 42.58 18.48
C GLU A 3 -2.94 41.06 18.73
N LEU A 4 -3.89 40.41 18.09
CA LEU A 4 -3.90 38.97 17.98
C LEU A 4 -2.65 38.57 17.19
N LEU A 5 -1.58 38.26 17.93
CA LEU A 5 -0.38 37.64 17.36
C LEU A 5 -0.86 36.39 16.57
N ASP A 6 -0.73 36.46 15.25
CA ASP A 6 -1.02 35.29 14.41
C ASP A 6 -0.07 34.14 14.81
N PRO A 7 -0.57 33.10 15.51
CA PRO A 7 0.30 32.09 16.07
C PRO A 7 1.01 31.27 14.95
N LEU A 8 0.47 31.29 13.72
CA LEU A 8 1.06 30.58 12.59
C LEU A 8 2.31 31.28 12.03
N ARG A 9 2.65 32.49 12.52
CA ARG A 9 3.93 33.15 12.16
C ARG A 9 5.11 32.70 13.01
N SER A 10 4.89 31.89 14.04
CA SER A 10 5.96 31.34 14.86
C SER A 10 6.56 30.09 14.20
N PRO A 11 7.86 30.08 13.81
CA PRO A 11 8.52 28.90 13.26
C PRO A 11 8.50 27.71 14.24
N ASP A 12 8.61 27.97 15.53
CA ASP A 12 8.54 26.92 16.57
C ASP A 12 7.16 26.26 16.63
N LEU A 13 6.08 27.04 16.53
CA LEU A 13 4.74 26.50 16.51
C LEU A 13 4.48 25.66 15.24
N LEU A 14 4.95 26.11 14.08
CA LEU A 14 4.81 25.33 12.84
C LEU A 14 5.55 23.99 12.91
N ALA A 15 6.75 23.97 13.48
CA ALA A 15 7.50 22.74 13.71
C ALA A 15 6.76 21.80 14.67
N ARG A 16 6.19 22.33 15.76
CA ARG A 16 5.39 21.55 16.71
C ARG A 16 4.10 21.01 16.09
N ILE A 17 3.41 21.80 15.24
CA ILE A 17 2.22 21.35 14.51
C ILE A 17 2.59 20.20 13.57
N PHE A 18 3.70 20.32 12.83
CA PHE A 18 4.18 19.28 11.93
C PHE A 18 4.52 18.00 12.70
N ASP A 19 5.21 18.10 13.84
CA ASP A 19 5.56 16.97 14.70
C ASP A 19 4.35 16.36 15.43
N ALA A 20 3.34 17.15 15.75
CA ALA A 20 2.12 16.67 16.40
C ALA A 20 1.16 15.95 15.44
N TYR A 21 1.37 16.09 14.13
CA TYR A 21 0.52 15.42 13.16
C TYR A 21 0.70 13.90 13.26
N PRO A 22 -0.40 13.12 13.47
CA PRO A 22 -0.29 11.72 13.88
C PRO A 22 0.08 10.75 12.74
N ALA A 23 -0.09 11.17 11.48
CA ALA A 23 0.28 10.32 10.35
C ALA A 23 1.73 10.59 9.92
N PRO A 24 2.49 9.56 9.53
CA PRO A 24 3.84 9.69 8.98
C PRO A 24 3.86 10.66 7.82
N THR A 25 4.62 11.75 7.99
CA THR A 25 4.64 12.85 7.04
C THR A 25 6.07 13.31 6.78
N LEU A 26 6.40 13.45 5.51
CA LEU A 26 7.71 13.85 5.01
C LEU A 26 7.58 15.17 4.25
N LEU A 27 8.52 16.06 4.42
CA LEU A 27 8.76 17.17 3.51
C LEU A 27 9.79 16.72 2.49
N VAL A 28 9.44 16.77 1.21
CA VAL A 28 10.29 16.27 0.13
C VAL A 28 10.43 17.29 -1.00
N ASP A 29 11.52 17.17 -1.76
CA ASP A 29 11.71 17.89 -3.03
C ASP A 29 11.08 17.14 -4.22
N GLY A 30 11.24 17.67 -5.43
CA GLY A 30 10.71 17.07 -6.66
C GLY A 30 11.30 15.71 -7.04
N ASP A 31 12.47 15.35 -6.49
CA ASP A 31 13.10 14.03 -6.65
C ASP A 31 12.80 13.09 -5.47
N VAL A 32 11.78 13.42 -4.69
CA VAL A 32 11.35 12.74 -3.45
C VAL A 32 12.47 12.61 -2.40
N ARG A 33 13.46 13.50 -2.41
CA ARG A 33 14.48 13.56 -1.37
C ARG A 33 13.85 14.14 -0.10
N VAL A 34 14.08 13.46 1.01
CA VAL A 34 13.52 13.84 2.29
C VAL A 34 14.33 15.00 2.87
N LEU A 35 13.66 16.11 3.09
CA LEU A 35 14.22 17.31 3.74
C LEU A 35 13.87 17.34 5.21
N HIS A 36 12.69 16.84 5.58
CA HIS A 36 12.25 16.73 6.97
C HIS A 36 11.24 15.62 7.14
N ALA A 37 11.19 15.04 8.34
CA ALA A 37 10.23 14.01 8.73
C ALA A 37 9.59 14.41 10.05
N ASN A 38 8.27 14.29 10.18
CA ASN A 38 7.60 14.54 11.44
C ASN A 38 7.87 13.41 12.44
N ARG A 39 7.46 13.61 13.70
CA ARG A 39 7.66 12.63 14.77
C ARG A 39 7.09 11.25 14.40
N ALA A 40 5.84 11.19 13.88
CA ALA A 40 5.22 9.93 13.50
C ALA A 40 6.02 9.18 12.43
N ALA A 41 6.58 9.89 11.43
CA ALA A 41 7.43 9.29 10.41
C ALA A 41 8.76 8.78 11.01
N ARG A 42 9.35 9.53 11.92
CA ARG A 42 10.60 9.09 12.60
C ARG A 42 10.36 7.83 13.43
N ASP A 43 9.28 7.78 14.18
CA ASP A 43 8.94 6.66 15.05
C ASP A 43 8.62 5.38 14.23
N GLU A 44 7.81 5.49 13.17
CA GLU A 44 7.40 4.36 12.34
C GLU A 44 8.56 3.79 11.51
N LEU A 45 9.42 4.66 11.00
CA LEU A 45 10.53 4.28 10.14
C LEU A 45 11.82 3.99 10.92
N ASP A 46 11.77 4.06 12.27
CA ASP A 46 12.92 3.83 13.16
C ASP A 46 14.10 4.75 12.80
N LEU A 47 13.77 5.99 12.49
CA LEU A 47 14.75 7.01 12.13
C LEU A 47 15.31 7.61 13.42
N GLY A 48 16.51 7.23 13.79
CA GLY A 48 17.19 7.80 14.93
C GLY A 48 17.24 9.34 14.89
N ALA A 49 17.51 9.98 16.01
CA ALA A 49 17.60 11.45 16.13
C ALA A 49 18.72 12.09 15.27
N GLY A 50 19.52 11.30 14.54
CA GLY A 50 20.66 11.75 13.73
C GLY A 50 20.22 12.24 12.34
N GLY A 51 20.76 13.38 11.91
CA GLY A 51 20.47 14.02 10.61
C GLY A 51 20.96 13.27 9.35
N GLU A 52 21.42 12.03 9.45
CA GLU A 52 21.91 11.23 8.30
C GLU A 52 20.84 10.87 7.28
N LEU A 53 19.56 10.95 7.67
CA LEU A 53 18.42 10.64 6.82
C LEU A 53 17.98 11.78 5.91
N LEU A 54 18.46 12.97 6.19
CA LEU A 54 18.23 14.14 5.37
C LEU A 54 19.02 14.00 4.06
N ARG A 55 18.30 13.97 2.94
CA ARG A 55 18.75 13.84 1.55
C ARG A 55 18.60 12.44 0.93
N MET A 56 18.27 11.40 1.71
CA MET A 56 17.85 10.12 1.12
C MET A 56 16.53 10.31 0.36
N ARG A 57 16.35 9.56 -0.70
CA ARG A 57 15.03 9.51 -1.36
C ARG A 57 14.06 8.69 -0.52
N SER A 58 12.78 8.99 -0.63
CA SER A 58 11.73 8.33 0.16
C SER A 58 11.73 6.80 0.02
N GLY A 59 12.11 6.26 -1.14
CA GLY A 59 12.19 4.80 -1.34
C GLY A 59 13.32 4.15 -0.56
N GLU A 60 14.44 4.81 -0.37
CA GLU A 60 15.54 4.33 0.46
C GLU A 60 15.15 4.35 1.93
N LEU A 61 14.53 5.46 2.35
CA LEU A 61 14.03 5.62 3.71
C LEU A 61 12.97 4.57 4.08
N LEU A 62 12.09 4.23 3.14
CA LEU A 62 11.04 3.23 3.29
C LEU A 62 11.54 1.79 3.07
N HIS A 63 12.84 1.59 2.85
CA HIS A 63 13.44 0.29 2.53
C HIS A 63 12.79 -0.40 1.32
N CYS A 64 12.39 0.38 0.30
CA CYS A 64 11.77 -0.13 -0.92
C CYS A 64 12.69 -1.12 -1.63
N LEU A 65 12.19 -2.33 -1.92
CA LEU A 65 12.97 -3.38 -2.57
C LEU A 65 13.55 -2.91 -3.92
N ASN A 66 12.77 -2.14 -4.70
CA ASN A 66 13.25 -1.59 -5.98
C ASN A 66 14.38 -0.55 -5.80
N ALA A 67 14.42 0.16 -4.67
CA ALA A 67 15.50 1.10 -4.38
C ALA A 67 16.78 0.36 -4.03
N SER A 68 16.70 -0.70 -3.23
CA SER A 68 17.87 -1.51 -2.84
C SER A 68 18.39 -2.41 -3.97
N ALA A 69 17.54 -2.75 -4.94
CA ALA A 69 17.91 -3.58 -6.09
C ALA A 69 18.67 -2.83 -7.19
N HIS A 70 18.73 -1.50 -7.17
CA HIS A 70 19.42 -0.70 -8.18
C HIS A 70 20.60 0.06 -7.57
N PRO A 71 21.78 0.07 -8.23
CA PRO A 71 22.99 0.74 -7.71
C PRO A 71 22.82 2.23 -7.45
N GLU A 72 22.01 2.92 -8.27
CA GLU A 72 21.71 4.35 -8.13
C GLU A 72 20.52 4.64 -7.18
N GLY A 73 19.94 3.59 -6.59
CA GLY A 73 18.89 3.70 -5.60
C GLY A 73 17.50 3.99 -6.14
N CYS A 74 16.70 4.69 -5.34
CA CYS A 74 15.31 5.00 -5.61
C CYS A 74 15.16 5.87 -6.88
N GLY A 75 14.26 5.46 -7.77
CA GLY A 75 13.93 6.20 -9.00
C GLY A 75 14.54 5.58 -10.26
N HIS A 76 15.48 4.65 -10.15
CA HIS A 76 16.26 4.14 -11.27
C HIS A 76 15.83 2.76 -11.77
N ALA A 77 15.14 1.96 -10.95
CA ALA A 77 14.58 0.69 -11.40
C ALA A 77 13.39 0.92 -12.36
N ASP A 78 13.14 -0.02 -13.28
CA ASP A 78 12.02 0.08 -14.24
C ASP A 78 10.65 0.20 -13.53
N ALA A 79 10.48 -0.45 -12.39
CA ALA A 79 9.28 -0.33 -11.57
C ALA A 79 9.06 1.10 -11.04
N CYS A 80 10.11 1.90 -10.90
CA CYS A 80 10.03 3.27 -10.41
C CYS A 80 9.31 4.22 -11.39
N ARG A 81 9.21 3.87 -12.67
CA ARG A 81 8.42 4.63 -13.66
C ARG A 81 6.94 4.68 -13.33
N ARG A 82 6.43 3.68 -12.61
CA ARG A 82 5.03 3.57 -12.17
C ARG A 82 4.88 3.74 -10.66
N CYS A 83 5.90 4.25 -9.99
CA CYS A 83 5.88 4.47 -8.54
C CYS A 83 4.82 5.51 -8.16
N VAL A 84 3.87 5.11 -7.33
CA VAL A 84 2.77 5.98 -6.90
C VAL A 84 3.28 7.13 -6.02
N LEU A 85 4.28 6.90 -5.17
CA LEU A 85 4.86 7.95 -4.32
C LEU A 85 5.48 9.06 -5.18
N ARG A 86 6.40 8.70 -6.08
CA ARG A 86 7.03 9.67 -7.00
C ARG A 86 6.00 10.35 -7.90
N GLY A 87 5.07 9.57 -8.46
CA GLY A 87 4.00 10.11 -9.28
C GLY A 87 3.07 11.05 -8.53
N SER A 88 2.83 10.81 -7.23
CA SER A 88 2.00 11.69 -6.40
C SER A 88 2.71 13.02 -6.10
N VAL A 89 4.01 13.00 -5.81
CA VAL A 89 4.80 14.22 -5.63
C VAL A 89 4.87 15.00 -6.93
N ALA A 90 5.21 14.37 -8.06
CA ALA A 90 5.28 15.04 -9.36
C ALA A 90 3.93 15.69 -9.74
N ARG A 91 2.81 14.99 -9.55
CA ARG A 91 1.47 15.55 -9.78
C ARG A 91 1.14 16.68 -8.82
N ALA A 92 1.49 16.55 -7.54
CA ALA A 92 1.25 17.61 -6.57
C ALA A 92 1.96 18.91 -6.98
N LEU A 93 3.20 18.81 -7.43
CA LEU A 93 4.00 19.97 -7.86
C LEU A 93 3.53 20.58 -9.18
N SER A 94 2.93 19.81 -10.08
CA SER A 94 2.48 20.29 -11.40
C SER A 94 1.01 20.66 -11.48
N SER A 95 0.13 19.95 -10.76
CA SER A 95 -1.32 20.00 -10.98
C SER A 95 -2.13 20.19 -9.70
N GLY A 96 -1.47 20.23 -8.54
CA GLY A 96 -2.12 20.39 -7.24
C GLY A 96 -2.24 19.09 -6.45
N ALA A 97 -2.81 19.21 -5.23
CA ALA A 97 -2.76 18.15 -4.23
C ALA A 97 -3.34 16.80 -4.71
N VAL A 98 -2.64 15.73 -4.38
CA VAL A 98 -3.07 14.33 -4.54
C VAL A 98 -3.58 13.83 -3.19
N ARG A 99 -4.74 13.16 -3.18
CA ARG A 99 -5.36 12.64 -1.95
C ARG A 99 -5.52 11.13 -2.02
N ARG A 100 -4.98 10.43 -1.01
CA ARG A 100 -5.22 9.00 -0.74
C ARG A 100 -5.04 8.08 -1.96
N ALA A 101 -4.01 8.33 -2.78
CA ALA A 101 -3.65 7.43 -3.87
C ALA A 101 -3.18 6.09 -3.31
N ARG A 102 -3.73 4.98 -3.80
CA ARG A 102 -3.34 3.64 -3.35
C ARG A 102 -1.97 3.29 -3.88
N ALA A 103 -1.04 2.94 -3.01
CA ALA A 103 0.29 2.47 -3.33
C ALA A 103 0.52 1.09 -2.72
N PHE A 104 1.18 0.24 -3.48
CA PHE A 104 1.69 -1.04 -3.03
C PHE A 104 3.22 -1.01 -3.14
N MET A 105 3.90 -1.51 -2.13
CA MET A 105 5.35 -1.54 -2.07
C MET A 105 5.82 -2.83 -1.38
N GLN A 106 6.85 -3.45 -1.94
CA GLN A 106 7.65 -4.43 -1.22
C GLN A 106 8.82 -3.71 -0.56
N ARG A 107 9.01 -3.94 0.74
CA ARG A 107 10.13 -3.42 1.51
C ARG A 107 10.97 -4.56 2.07
N SER A 108 12.29 -4.33 2.15
CA SER A 108 13.23 -5.28 2.74
C SER A 108 13.79 -4.69 4.05
N ARG A 109 13.49 -5.32 5.18
CA ARG A 109 13.96 -4.89 6.49
C ARG A 109 14.52 -6.08 7.25
N GLY A 110 15.80 -6.01 7.68
CA GLY A 110 16.43 -7.10 8.43
C GLY A 110 16.45 -8.44 7.69
N GLY A 111 16.55 -8.44 6.35
CA GLY A 111 16.54 -9.66 5.52
C GLY A 111 15.16 -10.26 5.26
N ARG A 112 14.08 -9.65 5.77
CA ARG A 112 12.69 -10.04 5.50
C ARG A 112 12.10 -9.10 4.46
N VAL A 113 11.29 -9.65 3.56
CA VAL A 113 10.52 -8.88 2.58
C VAL A 113 9.07 -8.86 3.02
N ASP A 114 8.55 -7.66 3.26
CA ASP A 114 7.16 -7.41 3.61
C ASP A 114 6.45 -6.68 2.48
N GLU A 115 5.14 -6.91 2.35
CA GLU A 115 4.25 -6.16 1.48
C GLU A 115 3.53 -5.09 2.29
N VAL A 116 3.59 -3.85 1.82
CA VAL A 116 2.97 -2.71 2.51
C VAL A 116 2.05 -1.99 1.56
N HIS A 117 0.85 -1.70 2.05
CA HIS A 117 -0.16 -0.92 1.36
C HIS A 117 -0.28 0.46 1.99
N TYR A 118 0.00 1.50 1.20
CA TYR A 118 -0.13 2.89 1.65
C TYR A 118 -1.29 3.60 0.96
N LEU A 119 -1.93 4.50 1.70
CA LEU A 119 -2.66 5.62 1.11
C LEU A 119 -1.75 6.84 1.13
N VAL A 120 -1.40 7.29 -0.06
CA VAL A 120 -0.43 8.36 -0.29
C VAL A 120 -1.16 9.66 -0.57
N SER A 121 -0.89 10.69 0.23
CA SER A 121 -1.34 12.05 -0.02
C SER A 121 -0.12 12.95 -0.23
N ALA A 122 -0.19 13.84 -1.23
CA ALA A 122 0.87 14.80 -1.52
C ALA A 122 0.27 16.19 -1.76
N ALA A 123 0.82 17.20 -1.12
CA ALA A 123 0.39 18.59 -1.28
C ALA A 123 1.60 19.49 -1.56
N PRO A 124 1.51 20.42 -2.53
CA PRO A 124 2.63 21.29 -2.88
C PRO A 124 2.81 22.40 -1.82
N ILE A 125 4.05 22.74 -1.57
CA ILE A 125 4.45 23.92 -0.77
C ILE A 125 5.49 24.69 -1.57
N ALA A 126 5.29 25.99 -1.69
CA ALA A 126 6.30 26.91 -2.21
C ALA A 126 7.06 27.54 -1.04
N HIS A 127 8.37 27.38 -1.00
CA HIS A 127 9.22 28.00 0.02
C HIS A 127 10.52 28.49 -0.60
N GLU A 128 10.81 29.78 -0.48
CA GLU A 128 12.03 30.42 -0.99
C GLU A 128 12.33 30.12 -2.47
N GLY A 129 11.30 30.12 -3.32
CA GLY A 129 11.42 29.80 -4.75
C GLY A 129 11.62 28.32 -5.08
N ARG A 130 11.59 27.44 -4.06
CA ARG A 130 11.65 26.00 -4.23
C ARG A 130 10.26 25.40 -4.23
N ALA A 131 10.01 24.47 -5.16
CA ALA A 131 8.82 23.65 -5.17
C ALA A 131 9.05 22.40 -4.31
N LEU A 132 8.38 22.35 -3.16
CA LEU A 132 8.43 21.25 -2.20
C LEU A 132 7.06 20.58 -2.09
N ALA A 133 7.02 19.38 -1.56
CA ALA A 133 5.76 18.70 -1.26
C ALA A 133 5.74 18.13 0.16
N ILE A 134 4.60 18.24 0.83
CA ILE A 134 4.27 17.39 1.97
C ILE A 134 3.77 16.06 1.42
N LEU A 135 4.40 14.96 1.83
CA LEU A 135 4.06 13.60 1.47
C LEU A 135 3.63 12.85 2.74
N THR A 136 2.35 12.50 2.84
CA THR A 136 1.79 11.74 3.95
C THR A 136 1.56 10.30 3.52
N LEU A 137 1.96 9.36 4.37
CA LEU A 137 1.88 7.92 4.16
C LEU A 137 1.02 7.30 5.28
N GLU A 138 -0.14 6.78 4.92
CA GLU A 138 -0.99 6.03 5.86
C GLU A 138 -0.85 4.54 5.54
N ASP A 139 -0.25 3.75 6.45
CA ASP A 139 -0.19 2.30 6.31
C ASP A 139 -1.59 1.70 6.53
N VAL A 140 -2.11 1.04 5.51
CA VAL A 140 -3.42 0.38 5.52
C VAL A 140 -3.30 -1.13 5.30
N SER A 141 -2.10 -1.69 5.49
CA SER A 141 -1.81 -3.10 5.24
C SER A 141 -2.69 -4.01 6.09
N GLU A 142 -2.90 -3.68 7.38
CA GLU A 142 -3.80 -4.44 8.25
C GLU A 142 -5.24 -4.44 7.73
N ILE A 143 -5.75 -3.28 7.31
CA ILE A 143 -7.11 -3.15 6.76
C ILE A 143 -7.24 -3.95 5.47
N VAL A 144 -6.23 -3.91 4.59
CA VAL A 144 -6.22 -4.68 3.34
C VAL A 144 -6.19 -6.16 3.66
N HIS A 145 -5.36 -6.59 4.61
CA HIS A 145 -5.27 -7.98 5.03
C HIS A 145 -6.60 -8.48 5.64
N LEU A 146 -7.19 -7.74 6.56
CA LEU A 146 -8.49 -8.10 7.15
C LEU A 146 -9.61 -8.18 6.10
N ARG A 147 -9.61 -7.31 5.11
CA ARG A 147 -10.58 -7.35 4.00
C ARG A 147 -10.33 -8.48 3.00
N SER A 148 -9.14 -9.06 2.96
CA SER A 148 -8.84 -10.21 2.11
C SER A 148 -9.35 -11.54 2.71
N LEU A 149 -9.75 -11.55 3.98
CA LEU A 149 -10.31 -12.73 4.63
C LEU A 149 -11.81 -12.83 4.35
N LEU A 150 -12.19 -13.80 3.54
CA LEU A 150 -13.60 -14.13 3.33
C LEU A 150 -14.07 -15.04 4.46
N PRO A 151 -15.07 -14.64 5.26
CA PRO A 151 -15.63 -15.50 6.30
C PRO A 151 -16.41 -16.65 5.64
N ILE A 152 -15.83 -17.84 5.70
CA ILE A 152 -16.43 -19.06 5.12
C ILE A 152 -16.93 -19.99 6.22
N CYS A 153 -18.10 -20.54 6.02
CA CYS A 153 -18.66 -21.56 6.94
C CYS A 153 -17.81 -22.85 6.85
N ALA A 154 -17.29 -23.31 7.99
CA ALA A 154 -16.50 -24.53 8.06
C ALA A 154 -17.29 -25.78 7.65
N GLY A 155 -18.63 -25.80 7.84
CA GLY A 155 -19.50 -26.92 7.50
C GLY A 155 -19.94 -26.92 6.03
N CYS A 156 -20.64 -25.86 5.58
CA CYS A 156 -21.26 -25.84 4.26
C CYS A 156 -20.51 -25.00 3.21
N ARG A 157 -19.37 -24.39 3.57
CA ARG A 157 -18.51 -23.59 2.69
C ARG A 157 -19.16 -22.33 2.09
N LYS A 158 -20.33 -21.92 2.58
CA LYS A 158 -20.93 -20.64 2.19
C LYS A 158 -20.09 -19.48 2.71
N ILE A 159 -20.04 -18.37 1.96
CA ILE A 159 -19.39 -17.12 2.34
C ILE A 159 -20.42 -16.23 3.01
N ARG A 160 -20.04 -15.56 4.10
CA ARG A 160 -20.84 -14.52 4.74
C ARG A 160 -20.56 -13.18 4.08
N ASP A 161 -21.59 -12.55 3.53
CA ASP A 161 -21.48 -11.22 2.90
C ASP A 161 -21.48 -10.08 3.95
N GLY A 162 -21.32 -8.84 3.46
CA GLY A 162 -21.30 -7.64 4.32
C GLY A 162 -22.61 -7.39 5.08
N ASP A 163 -23.73 -7.94 4.61
CA ASP A 163 -25.07 -7.85 5.23
C ASP A 163 -25.38 -9.03 6.16
N ASN A 164 -24.37 -9.87 6.48
CA ASN A 164 -24.47 -11.07 7.31
C ASN A 164 -25.29 -12.23 6.72
N TYR A 165 -25.53 -12.26 5.44
CA TYR A 165 -26.16 -13.41 4.77
C TYR A 165 -25.13 -14.42 4.31
N TRP A 166 -25.47 -15.72 4.39
CA TRP A 166 -24.64 -16.83 3.94
C TRP A 166 -25.01 -17.20 2.49
N ARG A 167 -24.08 -16.96 1.55
CA ARG A 167 -24.24 -17.21 0.11
C ARG A 167 -23.32 -18.32 -0.37
N THR A 168 -23.68 -18.95 -1.47
CA THR A 168 -22.71 -19.84 -2.15
C THR A 168 -21.54 -19.01 -2.69
N VAL A 169 -20.43 -19.68 -3.02
CA VAL A 169 -19.25 -19.02 -3.59
C VAL A 169 -19.64 -18.29 -4.88
N GLU A 170 -20.42 -18.96 -5.73
CA GLU A 170 -20.89 -18.43 -7.01
C GLU A 170 -21.77 -17.20 -6.83
N GLU A 171 -22.76 -17.25 -5.94
CA GLU A 171 -23.65 -16.13 -5.63
C GLU A 171 -22.87 -14.90 -5.10
N TYR A 172 -21.91 -15.16 -4.20
CA TYR A 172 -21.09 -14.10 -3.61
C TYR A 172 -20.24 -13.39 -4.69
N PHE A 173 -19.54 -14.14 -5.54
CA PHE A 173 -18.69 -13.55 -6.58
C PHE A 173 -19.50 -12.91 -7.71
N LYS A 174 -20.67 -13.46 -8.05
CA LYS A 174 -21.56 -12.82 -9.02
C LYS A 174 -22.05 -11.47 -8.54
N GLN A 175 -22.44 -11.35 -7.27
CA GLN A 175 -22.93 -10.09 -6.71
C GLN A 175 -21.83 -9.07 -6.44
N SER A 176 -20.68 -9.53 -5.93
CA SER A 176 -19.61 -8.63 -5.47
C SER A 176 -18.68 -8.17 -6.58
N LEU A 177 -18.47 -9.00 -7.61
CA LEU A 177 -17.46 -8.78 -8.64
C LEU A 177 -17.98 -8.98 -10.08
N ASP A 178 -19.28 -9.31 -10.25
CA ASP A 178 -19.92 -9.65 -11.53
C ASP A 178 -19.20 -10.78 -12.29
N ILE A 179 -18.71 -11.78 -11.55
CA ILE A 179 -18.03 -12.95 -12.10
C ILE A 179 -19.01 -14.11 -12.27
N ASP A 180 -19.09 -14.66 -13.48
CA ASP A 180 -19.81 -15.90 -13.77
C ASP A 180 -18.87 -17.11 -13.74
N PHE A 181 -19.39 -18.24 -13.28
CA PHE A 181 -18.66 -19.50 -13.21
C PHE A 181 -19.15 -20.47 -14.29
N SER A 182 -18.21 -21.05 -15.02
CA SER A 182 -18.49 -22.24 -15.83
C SER A 182 -18.28 -23.48 -14.96
N HIS A 183 -19.16 -24.46 -15.06
CA HIS A 183 -19.08 -25.70 -14.31
C HIS A 183 -18.43 -26.80 -15.14
N GLY A 184 -17.54 -27.57 -14.51
CA GLY A 184 -16.87 -28.71 -15.08
C GLY A 184 -16.43 -29.67 -13.96
N PHE A 185 -15.92 -30.81 -14.32
CA PHE A 185 -15.37 -31.80 -13.39
C PHE A 185 -13.86 -31.87 -13.58
N CYS A 186 -13.10 -31.75 -12.48
CA CYS A 186 -11.69 -32.14 -12.51
C CYS A 186 -11.54 -33.65 -12.60
N GLU A 187 -10.37 -34.12 -13.02
CA GLU A 187 -10.11 -35.55 -13.23
C GLU A 187 -10.45 -36.40 -12.00
N ALA A 188 -10.02 -35.98 -10.81
CA ALA A 188 -10.31 -36.71 -9.58
C ALA A 188 -11.83 -36.83 -9.28
N CYS A 189 -12.61 -35.81 -9.65
CA CYS A 189 -14.07 -35.87 -9.52
C CYS A 189 -14.70 -36.78 -10.59
N VAL A 190 -14.18 -36.79 -11.81
CA VAL A 190 -14.64 -37.71 -12.87
C VAL A 190 -14.38 -39.14 -12.42
N GLU A 191 -13.18 -39.45 -11.94
CA GLU A 191 -12.83 -40.80 -11.46
C GLU A 191 -13.76 -41.28 -10.31
N ARG A 192 -14.09 -40.38 -9.40
CA ARG A 192 -14.95 -40.70 -8.25
C ARG A 192 -16.42 -40.79 -8.60
N LEU A 193 -16.94 -39.90 -9.44
CA LEU A 193 -18.38 -39.79 -9.72
C LEU A 193 -18.81 -40.57 -10.97
N TYR A 194 -17.89 -40.82 -11.91
CA TYR A 194 -18.13 -41.47 -13.19
C TYR A 194 -16.98 -42.42 -13.52
N PRO A 195 -16.75 -43.48 -12.69
CA PRO A 195 -15.62 -44.40 -12.86
C PRO A 195 -15.61 -45.09 -14.22
N GLU A 196 -16.78 -45.34 -14.80
CA GLU A 196 -16.92 -45.93 -16.13
C GLU A 196 -16.36 -45.05 -17.25
N VAL A 197 -16.47 -43.73 -17.12
CA VAL A 197 -15.92 -42.74 -18.08
C VAL A 197 -14.40 -42.64 -17.93
N ALA A 198 -13.88 -42.75 -16.72
CA ALA A 198 -12.44 -42.72 -16.42
C ALA A 198 -11.76 -43.96 -17.04
N ILE A 199 -12.37 -45.13 -16.91
CA ILE A 199 -11.89 -46.43 -17.51
C ILE A 199 -11.90 -46.34 -19.04
N ALA A 200 -12.95 -45.77 -19.66
CA ALA A 200 -13.04 -45.61 -21.11
C ALA A 200 -11.95 -44.69 -21.70
N ARG A 201 -11.35 -43.81 -20.87
CA ARG A 201 -10.22 -42.94 -21.25
C ARG A 201 -8.85 -43.59 -21.00
N GLY A 202 -8.78 -44.91 -20.68
CA GLY A 202 -7.56 -45.70 -20.54
C GLY A 202 -6.78 -45.42 -19.23
N ARG A 203 -7.41 -44.88 -18.20
CA ARG A 203 -6.78 -44.63 -16.90
C ARG A 203 -7.27 -45.67 -15.88
N PRO A 204 -6.38 -46.43 -15.19
CA PRO A 204 -6.80 -47.39 -14.16
C PRO A 204 -7.43 -46.63 -12.98
N PRO A 205 -8.42 -47.21 -12.28
CA PRO A 205 -9.00 -46.60 -11.08
C PRO A 205 -7.87 -46.39 -10.04
N GLY A 206 -7.78 -45.16 -9.53
CA GLY A 206 -6.71 -44.72 -8.66
C GLY A 206 -6.59 -45.60 -7.42
N GLY A 207 -5.39 -46.10 -7.19
CA GLY A 207 -4.96 -46.67 -5.92
C GLY A 207 -4.86 -45.52 -4.89
N THR A 208 -5.34 -45.79 -3.70
CA THR A 208 -5.36 -44.98 -2.45
C THR A 208 -4.09 -44.23 -2.17
#